data_fb3c49e2af9090fd6311ca6aeda42c86
#
_entry.id   fb3c49e2af9090fd6311ca6aeda42c86
#
_cell.length_a   1.000
_cell.length_b   1.000
_cell.length_c   1.000
_cell.angle_alpha   90.00
_cell.angle_beta   90.00
_cell.angle_gamma   90.00
#
_symmetry.space_group_name_H-M   'P 1'
#
loop_
_entity.id
_entity.type
_entity.pdbx_description
1 polymer ?
#
loop_
_entity_poly.entity_id
_entity_poly.type
_entity_poly.pdbx_seq_one_letter_code
_entity_poly.pdbx_strand_id
1 'polypeptide(L)'
;MSYQNQIIPQHHQAFSYQPMPFFEDMKKEKTNFKKKLDLNLYCIRRPQQTCFIRVTNPNMLAWGIEEGDMLVVEDNNELFVEELVVLEINNEFHVYEFIAHTNGEFIFLSLDSQMQNIKTDNWRNLPIVGTVTNVIHQLHRKNTMRFAA
;
A
#
# COMPACT_ATOMS: atom_id res chain seq x y z
N MET A 1 -19.45 23.68 11.82
CA MET A 1 -18.66 23.41 12.25
C MET A 1 -18.32 23.16 12.17
N SER A 2 -18.69 23.11 11.82
CA SER A 2 -17.87 22.72 12.18
C SER A 2 -17.45 22.51 11.82
N TYR A 3 -17.75 22.56 11.15
CA TYR A 3 -16.77 22.24 11.21
C TYR A 3 -16.56 22.05 10.89
N GLN A 4 -16.89 22.12 10.50
CA GLN A 4 -16.26 21.95 10.65
C GLN A 4 -15.91 21.61 10.42
N ASN A 5 -16.29 21.79 9.78
CA ASN A 5 -15.50 21.49 9.96
C ASN A 5 -15.19 21.24 9.62
N GLN A 6 -15.28 21.08 8.92
CA GLN A 6 -14.56 20.81 9.11
C GLN A 6 -13.99 20.52 8.82
N ILE A 7 -14.06 20.43 8.24
CA ILE A 7 -13.12 20.16 8.48
C ILE A 7 -12.63 19.95 8.25
N ILE A 8 -12.74 19.91 7.62
CA ILE A 8 -11.91 19.61 7.89
C ILE A 8 -11.73 19.33 7.56
N PRO A 9 -11.89 19.22 6.95
CA PRO A 9 -11.37 18.79 7.06
C PRO A 9 -11.21 18.35 6.78
N GLN A 10 -11.40 18.30 6.16
CA GLN A 10 -11.01 17.76 6.46
C GLN A 10 -10.49 17.40 6.17
N HIS A 11 -10.48 17.52 5.67
CA HIS A 11 -9.77 17.12 6.05
C HIS A 11 -9.16 17.12 6.31
N HIS A 12 -8.91 17.40 6.27
CA HIS A 12 -8.33 17.29 7.10
C HIS A 12 -8.13 17.17 7.69
N GLN A 13 -8.34 17.22 7.45
CA GLN A 13 -8.20 16.99 8.39
C GLN A 13 -7.33 16.53 8.64
N ALA A 14 -6.91 17.27 8.51
CA ALA A 14 -5.81 16.69 9.00
C ALA A 14 -6.07 15.36 9.18
N PHE A 15 -5.45 14.80 8.62
CA PHE A 15 -5.58 13.59 9.05
C PHE A 15 -5.71 13.59 10.49
N SER A 16 -6.87 13.75 10.88
CA SER A 16 -6.98 13.58 12.25
C SER A 16 -6.49 12.22 12.50
N TYR A 17 -5.40 12.22 13.07
CA TYR A 17 -4.90 11.08 13.60
C TYR A 17 -5.84 10.67 14.68
N GLN A 18 -6.65 9.73 14.38
CA GLN A 18 -7.44 9.06 15.38
C GLN A 18 -6.84 7.70 15.58
N PRO A 19 -5.81 7.62 16.39
CA PRO A 19 -5.03 6.40 16.42
C PRO A 19 -5.80 5.22 16.97
N MET A 20 -6.77 5.43 17.80
CA MET A 20 -7.33 4.35 18.59
C MET A 20 -8.85 4.25 18.54
N PRO A 21 -9.53 4.67 17.45
CA PRO A 21 -10.98 4.47 17.43
C PRO A 21 -11.35 2.99 17.49
N PHE A 22 -10.54 2.15 16.90
CA PHE A 22 -10.78 0.71 16.96
C PHE A 22 -10.69 0.16 18.36
N PHE A 23 -9.73 0.64 19.14
CA PHE A 23 -9.58 0.15 20.50
C PHE A 23 -10.71 0.64 21.41
N GLU A 24 -11.17 1.84 21.18
CA GLU A 24 -12.32 2.35 21.94
C GLU A 24 -13.56 1.57 21.63
N ASP A 25 -13.79 1.31 20.35
CA ASP A 25 -14.95 0.53 19.94
C ASP A 25 -14.91 -0.87 20.49
N MET A 26 -13.76 -1.48 20.50
CA MET A 26 -13.60 -2.80 21.07
C MET A 26 -13.85 -2.83 22.57
N LYS A 27 -13.53 -1.75 23.26
CA LYS A 27 -13.83 -1.64 24.69
C LYS A 27 -15.30 -1.45 24.96
N LYS A 28 -15.99 -0.72 24.10
CA LYS A 28 -17.41 -0.47 24.26
C LYS A 28 -18.24 -1.71 23.98
N GLU A 29 -17.79 -2.54 23.08
CA GLU A 29 -18.51 -3.73 22.71
C GLU A 29 -18.04 -4.92 23.54
N LYS A 30 -18.60 -5.03 24.72
CA LYS A 30 -18.20 -6.09 25.66
C LYS A 30 -18.33 -7.48 25.07
N THR A 31 -19.27 -7.68 24.18
CA THR A 31 -19.48 -8.98 23.55
C THR A 31 -18.44 -9.28 22.48
N ASN A 32 -17.76 -8.25 22.01
CA ASN A 32 -16.82 -8.39 20.89
C ASN A 32 -15.37 -8.22 21.30
N PHE A 33 -15.09 -8.07 22.57
CA PHE A 33 -13.71 -7.84 22.98
C PHE A 33 -12.81 -9.04 22.67
N LYS A 34 -13.39 -10.20 22.47
CA LYS A 34 -12.65 -11.37 22.04
C LYS A 34 -12.42 -11.41 20.53
N LYS A 35 -13.09 -10.53 19.80
CA LYS A 35 -12.95 -10.48 18.37
C LYS A 35 -11.62 -9.83 18.06
N LYS A 36 -10.67 -10.63 17.66
CA LYS A 36 -9.38 -10.11 17.26
C LYS A 36 -9.55 -9.25 16.03
N LEU A 37 -8.77 -8.18 15.94
CA LEU A 37 -8.68 -7.42 14.73
C LEU A 37 -8.13 -8.35 13.65
N ASP A 38 -8.93 -8.62 12.66
CA ASP A 38 -8.51 -9.46 11.55
C ASP A 38 -7.92 -8.56 10.48
N LEU A 39 -6.61 -8.60 10.35
CA LEU A 39 -5.90 -7.81 9.35
C LEU A 39 -6.35 -8.17 7.95
N ASN A 40 -6.74 -9.40 7.72
CA ASN A 40 -7.24 -9.80 6.42
C ASN A 40 -8.51 -9.06 6.05
N LEU A 41 -9.43 -8.90 7.00
CA LEU A 41 -10.66 -8.14 6.75
C LEU A 41 -10.36 -6.66 6.50
N TYR A 42 -9.30 -6.15 7.11
CA TYR A 42 -8.94 -4.76 6.96
C TYR A 42 -8.25 -4.49 5.62
N CYS A 43 -7.31 -5.33 5.22
CA CYS A 43 -6.47 -5.10 4.06
C CYS A 43 -6.99 -5.76 2.79
N ILE A 44 -7.76 -6.84 2.92
CA ILE A 44 -8.13 -7.65 1.78
C ILE A 44 -9.64 -7.61 1.59
N ARG A 45 -10.05 -6.83 0.60
CA ARG A 45 -11.48 -6.73 0.28
C ARG A 45 -11.92 -7.77 -0.72
N ARG A 46 -11.02 -8.21 -1.58
CA ARG A 46 -11.31 -9.21 -2.61
C ARG A 46 -10.25 -10.29 -2.57
N PRO A 47 -10.42 -11.30 -1.69
CA PRO A 47 -9.36 -12.29 -1.45
C PRO A 47 -8.91 -13.06 -2.68
N GLN A 48 -9.85 -13.33 -3.60
CA GLN A 48 -9.51 -14.11 -4.79
C GLN A 48 -8.70 -13.31 -5.81
N GLN A 49 -8.64 -12.00 -5.63
CA GLN A 49 -7.91 -11.10 -6.53
C GLN A 49 -6.73 -10.44 -5.84
N THR A 50 -6.37 -10.94 -4.67
CA THR A 50 -5.32 -10.33 -3.86
C THR A 50 -4.17 -11.31 -3.69
N CYS A 51 -2.96 -10.80 -3.84
CA CYS A 51 -1.77 -11.56 -3.53
C CYS A 51 -0.83 -10.72 -2.68
N PHE A 52 0.15 -11.40 -2.10
CA PHE A 52 1.16 -10.77 -1.26
C PHE A 52 2.51 -10.91 -1.96
N ILE A 53 3.24 -9.82 -2.03
CA ILE A 53 4.57 -9.82 -2.65
C ILE A 53 5.55 -9.26 -1.64
N ARG A 54 6.59 -10.04 -1.35
CA ARG A 54 7.65 -9.59 -0.45
C ARG A 54 8.65 -8.74 -1.22
N VAL A 55 8.98 -7.61 -0.66
CA VAL A 55 9.98 -6.70 -1.24
C VAL A 55 11.37 -7.26 -0.97
N THR A 56 12.12 -7.53 -2.04
CA THR A 56 13.51 -7.96 -1.93
C THR A 56 14.48 -6.89 -2.40
N ASN A 57 13.96 -5.80 -2.96
CA ASN A 57 14.74 -4.73 -3.56
C ASN A 57 14.92 -3.60 -2.54
N PRO A 58 16.17 -3.20 -2.22
CA PRO A 58 16.40 -2.12 -1.27
C PRO A 58 16.25 -0.72 -1.86
N ASN A 59 16.01 -0.59 -3.16
CA ASN A 59 16.11 0.67 -3.87
C ASN A 59 14.84 1.53 -3.83
N MET A 60 13.85 1.13 -3.07
CA MET A 60 12.57 1.87 -2.96
C MET A 60 12.43 2.60 -1.63
N LEU A 61 13.53 2.75 -0.91
CA LEU A 61 13.50 3.33 0.43
C LEU A 61 13.00 4.78 0.43
N ALA A 62 13.31 5.52 -0.63
CA ALA A 62 12.84 6.90 -0.76
C ALA A 62 11.32 7.00 -0.79
N TRP A 63 10.63 5.93 -1.13
CA TRP A 63 9.17 5.84 -1.14
C TRP A 63 8.61 5.25 0.15
N GLY A 64 9.48 4.99 1.12
CA GLY A 64 9.07 4.38 2.37
C GLY A 64 8.83 2.89 2.30
N ILE A 65 9.28 2.25 1.23
CA ILE A 65 9.17 0.80 1.04
C ILE A 65 10.55 0.20 1.28
N GLU A 66 10.63 -0.70 2.26
CA GLU A 66 11.90 -1.28 2.66
C GLU A 66 11.99 -2.73 2.23
N GLU A 67 13.21 -3.20 2.09
CA GLU A 67 13.44 -4.62 1.86
C GLU A 67 12.86 -5.41 3.02
N GLY A 68 12.10 -6.46 2.70
CA GLY A 68 11.40 -7.26 3.71
C GLY A 68 9.96 -6.88 3.91
N ASP A 69 9.54 -5.71 3.42
CA ASP A 69 8.14 -5.31 3.49
C ASP A 69 7.27 -6.24 2.67
N MET A 70 6.00 -6.29 3.02
CA MET A 70 5.01 -7.08 2.31
C MET A 70 4.04 -6.14 1.61
N LEU A 71 3.95 -6.27 0.31
CA LEU A 71 2.97 -5.53 -0.48
C LEU A 71 1.70 -6.36 -0.59
N VAL A 72 0.57 -5.73 -0.31
CA VAL A 72 -0.74 -6.31 -0.59
C VAL A 72 -1.16 -5.79 -1.96
N VAL A 73 -1.33 -6.68 -2.91
CA VAL A 73 -1.55 -6.33 -4.31
C VAL A 73 -2.88 -6.90 -4.76
N GLU A 74 -3.73 -6.03 -5.25
CA GLU A 74 -5.05 -6.41 -5.72
C GLU A 74 -5.13 -6.27 -7.24
N ASP A 75 -5.51 -7.35 -7.91
CA ASP A 75 -5.76 -7.32 -9.34
C ASP A 75 -7.13 -6.71 -9.59
N ASN A 76 -7.15 -5.63 -10.34
CA ASN A 76 -8.40 -5.00 -10.74
C ASN A 76 -8.26 -4.49 -12.17
N ASN A 77 -9.38 -4.12 -12.76
CA ASN A 77 -9.41 -3.71 -14.16
C ASN A 77 -9.38 -2.19 -14.34
N GLU A 78 -9.05 -1.48 -13.28
CA GLU A 78 -9.05 -0.03 -13.27
C GLU A 78 -7.68 0.49 -12.88
N LEU A 79 -7.37 1.66 -13.36
CA LEU A 79 -6.09 2.30 -13.08
C LEU A 79 -6.34 3.77 -12.79
N PHE A 80 -5.91 4.22 -11.62
CA PHE A 80 -6.08 5.61 -11.20
C PHE A 80 -4.72 6.27 -11.03
N VAL A 81 -4.66 7.56 -11.34
CA VAL A 81 -3.44 8.33 -11.15
C VAL A 81 -3.04 8.30 -9.68
N GLU A 82 -1.75 8.21 -9.45
CA GLU A 82 -1.09 8.10 -8.14
C GLU A 82 -1.18 6.72 -7.51
N GLU A 83 -1.73 5.76 -8.22
CA GLU A 83 -1.66 4.38 -7.73
C GLU A 83 -0.31 3.76 -8.02
N LEU A 84 0.12 2.90 -7.10
CA LEU A 84 1.30 2.08 -7.29
C LEU A 84 0.87 0.76 -7.90
N VAL A 85 1.52 0.39 -8.99
CA VAL A 85 1.24 -0.86 -9.70
C VAL A 85 2.47 -1.76 -9.66
N VAL A 86 2.23 -3.04 -9.67
CA VAL A 86 3.31 -4.02 -9.73
C VAL A 86 3.33 -4.63 -11.12
N LEU A 87 4.49 -4.59 -11.74
CA LEU A 87 4.72 -5.22 -13.03
C LEU A 87 5.66 -6.42 -12.84
N GLU A 88 5.39 -7.48 -13.58
CA GLU A 88 6.29 -8.63 -13.61
C GLU A 88 7.11 -8.56 -14.90
N ILE A 89 8.40 -8.25 -14.74
CA ILE A 89 9.32 -8.10 -15.88
C ILE A 89 10.48 -9.05 -15.66
N ASN A 90 10.72 -9.95 -16.62
CA ASN A 90 11.80 -10.92 -16.55
C ASN A 90 11.76 -11.76 -15.28
N ASN A 91 10.56 -12.19 -14.88
CA ASN A 91 10.31 -12.99 -13.68
C ASN A 91 10.66 -12.26 -12.37
N GLU A 92 10.70 -10.94 -12.42
CA GLU A 92 10.89 -10.11 -11.23
C GLU A 92 9.77 -9.11 -11.11
N PHE A 93 9.41 -8.77 -9.87
CA PHE A 93 8.36 -7.79 -9.61
C PHE A 93 8.99 -6.42 -9.44
N HIS A 94 8.40 -5.44 -10.12
CA HIS A 94 8.84 -4.05 -10.04
C HIS A 94 7.65 -3.16 -9.74
N VAL A 95 7.85 -2.13 -8.92
CA VAL A 95 6.77 -1.23 -8.54
C VAL A 95 6.93 0.10 -9.28
N TYR A 96 5.83 0.55 -9.86
CA TYR A 96 5.76 1.81 -10.58
C TYR A 96 4.61 2.64 -10.04
N GLU A 97 4.74 3.94 -10.14
CA GLU A 97 3.61 4.84 -9.88
C GLU A 97 3.04 5.31 -11.20
N PHE A 98 1.73 5.18 -11.35
CA PHE A 98 1.05 5.76 -12.51
C PHE A 98 0.87 7.25 -12.26
N ILE A 99 1.62 8.08 -12.98
CA ILE A 99 1.67 9.51 -12.68
C ILE A 99 0.81 10.36 -13.60
N ALA A 100 0.58 9.93 -14.84
CA ALA A 100 -0.16 10.78 -15.77
C ALA A 100 -0.62 10.04 -17.01
N HIS A 101 -1.72 10.55 -17.57
CA HIS A 101 -2.15 10.18 -18.91
C HIS A 101 -2.24 11.49 -19.70
N THR A 102 -1.31 11.71 -20.62
CA THR A 102 -1.24 12.94 -21.37
C THR A 102 -0.77 12.66 -22.78
N ASN A 103 -1.34 13.41 -23.76
CA ASN A 103 -1.01 13.24 -25.16
C ASN A 103 -1.16 11.80 -25.66
N GLY A 104 -2.14 11.08 -25.14
CA GLY A 104 -2.39 9.70 -25.52
C GLY A 104 -1.45 8.69 -24.90
N GLU A 105 -0.59 9.11 -24.00
CA GLU A 105 0.38 8.23 -23.36
C GLU A 105 0.14 8.12 -21.87
N PHE A 106 0.30 6.91 -21.36
CA PHE A 106 0.28 6.60 -19.93
C PHE A 106 1.73 6.58 -19.44
N ILE A 107 2.01 7.31 -18.39
CA ILE A 107 3.37 7.48 -17.88
C ILE A 107 3.48 6.84 -16.50
N PHE A 108 4.44 5.94 -16.37
CA PHE A 108 4.70 5.21 -15.13
C PHE A 108 6.12 5.53 -14.67
N LEU A 109 6.22 5.99 -13.44
CA LEU A 109 7.49 6.31 -12.81
C LEU A 109 7.95 5.11 -12.00
N SER A 110 9.16 4.63 -12.26
CA SER A 110 9.71 3.54 -11.46
C SER A 110 10.04 4.02 -10.05
N LEU A 111 9.67 3.20 -9.06
CA LEU A 111 10.09 3.46 -7.69
C LEU A 111 11.54 3.06 -7.46
N ASP A 112 12.06 2.20 -8.31
CA ASP A 112 13.45 1.78 -8.26
C ASP A 112 14.27 2.68 -9.16
N SER A 113 15.24 3.41 -8.57
CA SER A 113 16.09 4.33 -9.30
C SER A 113 16.97 3.64 -10.35
N GLN A 114 17.09 2.32 -10.26
CA GLN A 114 17.86 1.54 -11.22
C GLN A 114 17.07 1.19 -12.48
N MET A 115 15.77 1.40 -12.44
CA MET A 115 14.89 1.06 -13.55
C MET A 115 14.42 2.31 -14.26
N GLN A 116 14.10 2.15 -15.55
CA GLN A 116 13.62 3.26 -16.35
C GLN A 116 12.10 3.41 -16.22
N ASN A 117 11.65 4.64 -16.38
CA ASN A 117 10.23 4.93 -16.45
C ASN A 117 9.64 4.35 -17.72
N ILE A 118 8.34 4.12 -17.69
CA ILE A 118 7.62 3.50 -18.81
C ILE A 118 6.62 4.50 -19.37
N LYS A 119 6.57 4.58 -20.69
CA LYS A 119 5.53 5.30 -21.41
C LYS A 119 4.87 4.33 -22.36
N THR A 120 3.56 4.32 -22.40
CA THR A 120 2.82 3.44 -23.30
C THR A 120 1.52 4.11 -23.71
N ASP A 121 1.08 3.80 -24.92
CA ASP A 121 -0.22 4.25 -25.41
C ASP A 121 -1.36 3.36 -24.93
N ASN A 122 -1.04 2.18 -24.41
CA ASN A 122 -2.05 1.27 -23.89
C ASN A 122 -1.49 0.52 -22.69
N TRP A 123 -1.95 0.92 -21.49
CA TRP A 123 -1.46 0.33 -20.25
C TRP A 123 -1.86 -1.15 -20.10
N ARG A 124 -2.89 -1.59 -20.83
CA ARG A 124 -3.31 -2.99 -20.76
C ARG A 124 -2.29 -3.93 -21.41
N ASN A 125 -1.37 -3.39 -22.21
CA ASN A 125 -0.27 -4.17 -22.77
C ASN A 125 0.87 -4.40 -21.78
N LEU A 126 0.85 -3.72 -20.66
CA LEU A 126 1.89 -3.92 -19.64
C LEU A 126 1.58 -5.16 -18.81
N PRO A 127 2.61 -5.87 -18.34
CA PRO A 127 2.42 -7.06 -17.53
C PRO A 127 2.10 -6.70 -16.08
N ILE A 128 0.98 -6.03 -15.88
CA ILE A 128 0.56 -5.57 -14.56
C ILE A 128 -0.02 -6.73 -13.76
N VAL A 129 0.55 -6.97 -12.59
CA VAL A 129 0.05 -7.97 -11.65
C VAL A 129 -1.14 -7.42 -10.88
N GLY A 130 -1.07 -6.15 -10.50
CA GLY A 130 -2.14 -5.49 -9.78
C GLY A 130 -1.68 -4.17 -9.17
N THR A 131 -2.54 -3.61 -8.35
CA THR A 131 -2.32 -2.33 -7.68
C THR A 131 -1.98 -2.59 -6.22
N VAL A 132 -1.00 -1.87 -5.70
CA VAL A 132 -0.63 -1.98 -4.29
C VAL A 132 -1.67 -1.26 -3.47
N THR A 133 -2.35 -1.98 -2.60
CA THR A 133 -3.35 -1.40 -1.71
C THR A 133 -2.80 -1.12 -0.32
N ASN A 134 -1.79 -1.87 0.10
CA ASN A 134 -1.19 -1.71 1.42
C ASN A 134 0.27 -2.11 1.37
N VAL A 135 1.04 -1.48 2.24
CA VAL A 135 2.42 -1.90 2.51
C VAL A 135 2.49 -2.26 3.98
N ILE A 136 2.93 -3.47 4.27
CA ILE A 136 3.05 -3.95 5.65
C ILE A 136 4.53 -3.99 5.98
N HIS A 137 4.92 -3.14 6.92
CA HIS A 137 6.28 -3.08 7.42
C HIS A 137 6.32 -3.67 8.82
N GLN A 138 7.09 -4.73 8.97
CA GLN A 138 7.21 -5.42 10.23
C GLN A 138 8.49 -4.99 10.92
N LEU A 139 8.38 -4.55 12.16
CA LEU A 139 9.55 -4.20 12.95
C LEU A 139 10.19 -5.47 13.46
N HIS A 140 11.37 -5.77 12.98
CA HIS A 140 12.09 -6.95 13.41
C HIS A 140 13.00 -6.62 14.58
N ARG A 141 13.06 -7.52 15.55
CA ARG A 141 14.14 -7.48 16.50
C ARG A 141 15.41 -7.86 15.76
N LYS A 142 16.35 -6.96 15.76
CA LYS A 142 17.68 -7.34 15.31
C LYS A 142 18.23 -8.36 16.30
N ASN A 143 19.03 -9.25 15.79
CA ASN A 143 19.73 -10.22 16.62
C ASN A 143 20.78 -9.50 17.46
N THR A 144 20.32 -8.82 18.47
CA THR A 144 21.18 -8.18 19.42
C THR A 144 21.06 -8.92 20.74
N MET A 145 21.92 -8.55 21.66
CA MET A 145 21.97 -9.15 22.98
C MET A 145 20.58 -9.12 23.63
N ARG A 146 20.12 -10.28 24.08
CA ARG A 146 18.88 -10.37 24.83
C ARG A 146 19.18 -10.15 26.30
N PHE A 147 18.41 -9.26 26.88
CA PHE A 147 18.46 -9.06 28.31
C PHE A 147 17.25 -9.77 28.89
N ALA A 148 17.49 -10.83 29.64
CA ALA A 148 16.43 -11.51 30.33
C ALA A 148 16.02 -10.71 31.55
N ALA A 149 14.75 -10.63 31.79
CA ALA A 149 14.22 -9.95 32.95
C ALA A 149 14.43 -10.80 34.20
#